data_1b7c7a0073ce271c5409c6871a55dc5a
#
_entry.id   1b7c7a0073ce271c5409c6871a55dc5a
#
_cell.length_a   1.000
_cell.length_b   1.000
_cell.length_c   1.000
_cell.angle_alpha   90.00
_cell.angle_beta   90.00
_cell.angle_gamma   90.00
#
_symmetry.space_group_name_H-M   'P 1'
#
loop_
_entity.id
_entity.type
_entity.pdbx_description
1 polymer ?
#
loop_
_entity_poly.entity_id
_entity_poly.type
_entity_poly.pdbx_seq_one_letter_code
_entity_poly.pdbx_strand_id
1 'polypeptide(L)'
;MDGLIANYKRLLRLTDTSFHRYMYDKVNWNGRLVGIVGARGVGKTTMILQYIKEQLDVDSTLYVNPEDFFFINQLRVIGDPIASPVSDFLVDERTFEVAGRNKKQRQIRGVENAFVVKDDIEYGGLNVVPLWQFGMLY
;
A
#
# COMPACT_ATOMS: atom_id res chain seq x y z
N MET A 1 8.98 -8.15 -7.37
CA MET A 1 7.69 -7.88 -8.02
C MET A 1 6.53 -8.59 -7.35
N ASP A 2 6.74 -9.81 -6.89
CA ASP A 2 5.66 -10.66 -6.32
C ASP A 2 4.95 -10.04 -5.13
N GLY A 3 5.66 -9.32 -4.25
CA GLY A 3 5.07 -8.63 -3.11
C GLY A 3 4.09 -7.50 -3.49
N LEU A 4 4.40 -6.72 -4.52
CA LEU A 4 3.50 -5.66 -5.01
C LEU A 4 2.24 -6.26 -5.64
N ILE A 5 2.40 -7.32 -6.43
CA ILE A 5 1.27 -8.01 -7.06
C ILE A 5 0.37 -8.65 -6.00
N ALA A 6 0.96 -9.30 -5.00
CA ALA A 6 0.19 -9.90 -3.91
C ALA A 6 -0.57 -8.85 -3.09
N ASN A 7 0.06 -7.70 -2.77
CA ASN A 7 -0.61 -6.59 -2.08
C ASN A 7 -1.73 -6.00 -2.95
N TYR A 8 -1.51 -5.79 -4.23
CA TYR A 8 -2.53 -5.36 -5.18
C TYR A 8 -3.75 -6.29 -5.20
N LYS A 9 -3.52 -7.61 -5.35
CA LYS A 9 -4.58 -8.62 -5.33
C LYS A 9 -5.34 -8.65 -4.00
N ARG A 10 -4.64 -8.44 -2.88
CA ARG A 10 -5.26 -8.30 -1.55
C ARG A 10 -6.16 -7.06 -1.49
N LEU A 11 -5.68 -5.91 -1.95
CA LEU A 11 -6.47 -4.67 -1.96
C LEU A 11 -7.72 -4.80 -2.81
N LEU A 12 -7.63 -5.40 -3.99
CA LEU A 12 -8.79 -5.65 -4.84
C LEU A 12 -9.85 -6.53 -4.16
N ARG A 13 -9.43 -7.60 -3.47
CA ARG A 13 -10.37 -8.46 -2.71
C ARG A 13 -11.11 -7.69 -1.63
N LEU A 14 -10.42 -6.79 -0.93
CA LEU A 14 -10.98 -5.99 0.16
C LEU A 14 -11.79 -4.78 -0.33
N THR A 15 -11.71 -4.44 -1.61
CA THR A 15 -12.44 -3.30 -2.15
C THR A 15 -13.91 -3.65 -2.36
N ASP A 16 -14.76 -2.93 -1.62
CA ASP A 16 -16.21 -2.98 -1.77
C ASP A 16 -16.65 -2.15 -2.99
N THR A 17 -17.49 -2.72 -3.83
CA THR A 17 -18.07 -2.08 -5.02
C THR A 17 -19.58 -1.80 -4.89
N SER A 18 -20.16 -2.01 -3.71
CA SER A 18 -21.59 -1.75 -3.46
C SER A 18 -21.96 -0.27 -3.48
N PHE A 19 -20.98 0.62 -3.29
CA PHE A 19 -21.18 2.07 -3.29
C PHE A 19 -20.06 2.78 -4.04
N HIS A 20 -20.45 3.64 -4.99
CA HIS A 20 -19.53 4.53 -5.69
C HIS A 20 -19.71 5.98 -5.26
N ARG A 21 -18.61 6.71 -5.18
CA ARG A 21 -18.66 8.16 -4.93
C ARG A 21 -19.11 8.89 -6.19
N TYR A 22 -19.80 10.01 -6.01
CA TYR A 22 -20.27 10.86 -7.11
C TYR A 22 -19.22 11.16 -8.19
N MET A 23 -17.96 11.33 -7.78
CA MET A 23 -16.86 11.59 -8.72
C MET A 23 -16.52 10.41 -9.63
N TYR A 24 -16.90 9.17 -9.28
CA TYR A 24 -16.61 7.98 -10.09
C TYR A 24 -17.15 8.13 -11.52
N ASP A 25 -18.39 8.58 -11.65
CA ASP A 25 -19.07 8.78 -12.95
C ASP A 25 -18.61 10.05 -13.68
N LYS A 26 -17.87 10.94 -13.00
CA LYS A 26 -17.36 12.19 -13.59
C LYS A 26 -15.94 12.09 -14.11
N VAL A 27 -15.22 11.05 -13.76
CA VAL A 27 -13.86 10.82 -14.24
C VAL A 27 -13.91 10.33 -15.69
N ASN A 28 -13.13 10.96 -16.55
CA ASN A 28 -12.90 10.44 -17.90
C ASN A 28 -11.87 9.30 -17.85
N TRP A 29 -12.33 8.10 -17.54
CA TRP A 29 -11.49 6.90 -17.42
C TRP A 29 -10.84 6.46 -18.73
N ASN A 30 -11.34 6.91 -19.90
CA ASN A 30 -10.76 6.58 -21.20
C ASN A 30 -9.54 7.46 -21.56
N GLY A 31 -9.18 8.39 -20.69
CA GLY A 31 -8.00 9.22 -20.89
C GLY A 31 -6.72 8.42 -20.80
N ARG A 32 -5.74 8.71 -21.68
CA ARG A 32 -4.40 8.09 -21.63
C ARG A 32 -3.68 8.33 -20.29
N LEU A 33 -3.99 9.43 -19.63
CA LEU A 33 -3.51 9.80 -18.31
C LEU A 33 -4.67 10.45 -17.54
N VAL A 34 -4.98 9.91 -16.38
CA VAL A 34 -6.04 10.42 -15.50
C VAL A 34 -5.44 10.80 -14.15
N GLY A 35 -5.52 12.10 -13.81
CA GLY A 35 -5.07 12.60 -12.51
C GLY A 35 -6.26 12.84 -11.56
N ILE A 36 -6.26 12.18 -10.41
CA ILE A 36 -7.29 12.35 -9.37
C ILE A 36 -6.69 13.06 -8.18
N VAL A 37 -7.09 14.31 -7.98
CA VAL A 37 -6.58 15.18 -6.92
C VAL A 37 -7.65 15.36 -5.82
N GLY A 38 -7.22 15.45 -4.58
CA GLY A 38 -8.11 15.68 -3.43
C GLY A 38 -7.41 15.35 -2.11
N ALA A 39 -8.03 15.75 -1.00
CA ALA A 39 -7.50 15.56 0.34
C ALA A 39 -7.22 14.07 0.66
N ARG A 40 -6.37 13.83 1.67
CA ARG A 40 -6.11 12.47 2.18
C ARG A 40 -7.40 11.89 2.78
N GLY A 41 -7.64 10.61 2.57
CA GLY A 41 -8.78 9.89 3.15
C GLY A 41 -10.12 10.05 2.42
N VAL A 42 -10.19 10.84 1.34
CA VAL A 42 -11.45 11.04 0.57
C VAL A 42 -11.80 9.86 -0.35
N GLY A 43 -11.08 8.76 -0.31
CA GLY A 43 -11.42 7.55 -1.06
C GLY A 43 -10.91 7.51 -2.51
N LYS A 44 -9.88 8.29 -2.88
CA LYS A 44 -9.28 8.24 -4.24
C LYS A 44 -8.80 6.85 -4.62
N THR A 45 -8.04 6.21 -3.75
CA THR A 45 -7.54 4.84 -3.93
C THR A 45 -8.67 3.84 -4.09
N THR A 46 -9.69 3.92 -3.23
CA THR A 46 -10.87 3.06 -3.31
C THR A 46 -11.56 3.19 -4.67
N MET A 47 -11.74 4.42 -5.14
CA MET A 47 -12.37 4.69 -6.43
C MET A 47 -11.57 4.13 -7.62
N ILE A 48 -10.22 4.23 -7.59
CA ILE A 48 -9.35 3.63 -8.60
C ILE A 48 -9.45 2.10 -8.56
N LEU A 49 -9.40 1.50 -7.38
CA LEU A 49 -9.49 0.05 -7.21
C LEU A 49 -10.87 -0.50 -7.61
N GLN A 50 -11.95 0.25 -7.36
CA GLN A 50 -13.29 -0.08 -7.85
C GLN A 50 -13.31 -0.11 -9.37
N TYR A 51 -12.79 0.94 -10.03
CA TYR A 51 -12.73 0.99 -11.48
C TYR A 51 -11.91 -0.16 -12.07
N ILE A 52 -10.74 -0.46 -11.50
CA ILE A 52 -9.93 -1.60 -11.93
C ILE A 52 -10.73 -2.90 -11.80
N LYS A 53 -11.37 -3.13 -10.65
CA LYS A 53 -12.10 -4.36 -10.34
C LYS A 53 -13.31 -4.59 -11.24
N GLU A 54 -13.96 -3.53 -11.70
CA GLU A 54 -15.21 -3.61 -12.45
C GLU A 54 -15.03 -3.46 -13.96
N GLN A 55 -14.05 -2.71 -14.40
CA GLN A 55 -13.95 -2.26 -15.79
C GLN A 55 -12.68 -2.73 -16.50
N LEU A 56 -11.66 -3.18 -15.77
CA LEU A 56 -10.39 -3.57 -16.35
C LEU A 56 -10.09 -5.05 -16.14
N ASP A 57 -9.24 -5.59 -17.01
CA ASP A 57 -8.65 -6.89 -16.77
C ASP A 57 -7.63 -6.82 -15.64
N VAL A 58 -7.95 -7.47 -14.53
CA VAL A 58 -7.17 -7.47 -13.28
C VAL A 58 -5.77 -8.04 -13.47
N ASP A 59 -5.61 -9.02 -14.36
CA ASP A 59 -4.30 -9.68 -14.59
C ASP A 59 -3.38 -8.83 -15.48
N SER A 60 -3.93 -7.93 -16.27
CA SER A 60 -3.17 -6.96 -17.09
C SER A 60 -3.00 -5.58 -16.44
N THR A 61 -3.51 -5.41 -15.22
CA THR A 61 -3.49 -4.14 -14.49
C THR A 61 -2.65 -4.27 -13.22
N LEU A 62 -2.03 -3.18 -12.78
CA LEU A 62 -1.31 -3.12 -11.51
C LEU A 62 -1.59 -1.79 -10.81
N TYR A 63 -2.07 -1.86 -9.57
CA TYR A 63 -2.07 -0.72 -8.66
C TYR A 63 -0.82 -0.72 -7.78
N VAL A 64 -0.11 0.38 -7.75
CA VAL A 64 1.09 0.57 -6.93
C VAL A 64 0.90 1.77 -6.02
N ASN A 65 1.02 1.56 -4.71
CA ASN A 65 1.12 2.64 -3.75
C ASN A 65 2.58 3.16 -3.74
N PRO A 66 2.82 4.46 -3.89
CA PRO A 66 4.17 5.01 -3.85
C PRO A 66 4.95 4.70 -2.57
N GLU A 67 4.29 4.69 -1.41
CA GLU A 67 4.89 4.34 -0.11
C GLU A 67 5.40 2.89 -0.12
N ASP A 68 4.56 1.95 -0.58
CA ASP A 68 4.92 0.52 -0.69
C ASP A 68 6.04 0.31 -1.71
N PHE A 69 5.99 1.02 -2.84
CA PHE A 69 7.01 0.92 -3.87
C PHE A 69 8.38 1.41 -3.37
N PHE A 70 8.41 2.57 -2.71
CA PHE A 70 9.64 3.10 -2.10
C PHE A 70 10.19 2.10 -1.08
N PHE A 71 9.35 1.64 -0.16
CA PHE A 71 9.75 0.71 0.90
C PHE A 71 10.35 -0.59 0.35
N ILE A 72 9.67 -1.25 -0.60
CA ILE A 72 10.19 -2.47 -1.23
C ILE A 72 11.51 -2.23 -1.95
N ASN A 73 11.62 -1.10 -2.66
CA ASN A 73 12.84 -0.79 -3.40
C ASN A 73 14.04 -0.65 -2.47
N GLN A 74 13.86 -0.01 -1.31
CA GLN A 74 14.92 0.13 -0.32
C GLN A 74 15.29 -1.20 0.33
N LEU A 75 14.31 -2.02 0.68
CA LEU A 75 14.53 -3.31 1.33
C LEU A 75 15.28 -4.32 0.46
N ARG A 76 15.19 -4.23 -0.86
CA ARG A 76 15.93 -5.09 -1.79
C ARG A 76 17.45 -5.01 -1.65
N VAL A 77 17.94 -3.97 -1.01
CA VAL A 77 19.38 -3.83 -0.71
C VAL A 77 19.83 -4.80 0.37
N ILE A 78 18.94 -5.15 1.30
CA ILE A 78 19.25 -5.95 2.49
C ILE A 78 18.57 -7.32 2.52
N GLY A 79 17.63 -7.61 1.63
CA GLY A 79 16.91 -8.88 1.60
C GLY A 79 15.94 -8.98 0.43
N ASP A 80 15.19 -10.06 0.38
CA ASP A 80 14.15 -10.29 -0.64
C ASP A 80 12.75 -10.09 -0.03
N PRO A 81 12.12 -8.91 -0.22
CA PRO A 81 10.82 -8.64 0.34
C PRO A 81 9.73 -9.43 -0.39
N ILE A 82 8.99 -10.22 0.37
CA ILE A 82 7.83 -10.97 -0.09
C ILE A 82 6.54 -10.47 0.59
N ALA A 83 5.38 -10.86 0.07
CA ALA A 83 4.11 -10.55 0.71
C ALA A 83 3.99 -11.29 2.05
N SER A 84 3.65 -10.55 3.11
CA SER A 84 3.40 -11.16 4.41
C SER A 84 2.02 -11.83 4.46
N PRO A 85 1.88 -13.00 5.09
CA PRO A 85 0.58 -13.62 5.31
C PRO A 85 -0.32 -12.84 6.27
N VAL A 86 0.27 -12.00 7.12
CA VAL A 86 -0.45 -11.29 8.19
C VAL A 86 -0.46 -9.77 8.03
N SER A 87 0.43 -9.21 7.19
CA SER A 87 0.53 -7.77 6.99
C SER A 87 0.93 -7.43 5.55
N ASP A 88 1.70 -6.35 5.34
CA ASP A 88 2.04 -5.92 3.98
C ASP A 88 3.26 -6.71 3.45
N PHE A 89 4.38 -6.72 4.16
CA PHE A 89 5.63 -7.33 3.68
C PHE A 89 6.33 -8.17 4.75
N LEU A 90 7.05 -9.20 4.29
CA LEU A 90 7.97 -10.02 5.07
C LEU A 90 9.36 -9.96 4.42
N VAL A 91 10.38 -9.69 5.23
CA VAL A 91 11.79 -9.76 4.83
C VAL A 91 12.51 -10.59 5.88
N ASP A 92 13.06 -11.72 5.47
CA ASP A 92 13.56 -12.74 6.37
C ASP A 92 12.48 -13.12 7.42
N GLU A 93 12.75 -12.92 8.71
CA GLU A 93 11.80 -13.19 9.81
C GLU A 93 11.10 -11.92 10.32
N ARG A 94 11.21 -10.78 9.60
CA ARG A 94 10.65 -9.49 10.02
C ARG A 94 9.43 -9.14 9.22
N THR A 95 8.32 -8.93 9.90
CA THR A 95 7.05 -8.49 9.29
C THR A 95 6.95 -6.96 9.32
N PHE A 96 6.58 -6.36 8.21
CA PHE A 96 6.42 -4.91 8.07
C PHE A 96 5.01 -4.54 7.65
N GLU A 97 4.42 -3.59 8.37
CA GLU A 97 3.18 -2.90 8.02
C GLU A 97 3.51 -1.48 7.56
N VAL A 98 3.34 -1.18 6.27
CA VAL A 98 3.55 0.16 5.74
C VAL A 98 2.27 0.97 5.93
N ALA A 99 2.37 2.08 6.63
CA ALA A 99 1.21 2.82 7.08
C ALA A 99 1.45 4.33 7.05
N GLY A 100 0.44 5.09 6.67
CA GLY A 100 0.45 6.53 6.88
C GLY A 100 0.36 6.88 8.38
N ARG A 101 0.66 8.14 8.73
CA ARG A 101 0.80 8.68 10.10
C ARG A 101 -0.29 8.20 11.09
N ASN A 102 -1.54 8.10 10.66
CA ASN A 102 -2.70 7.87 11.52
C ASN A 102 -3.22 6.41 11.53
N LYS A 103 -2.60 5.48 10.80
CA LYS A 103 -3.05 4.07 10.76
C LYS A 103 -2.73 3.39 12.10
N LYS A 104 -3.72 2.70 12.68
CA LYS A 104 -3.56 1.93 13.92
C LYS A 104 -2.92 0.58 13.63
N GLN A 105 -2.01 0.14 14.51
CA GLN A 105 -1.22 -1.11 14.43
C GLN A 105 -2.06 -2.39 14.67
N ARG A 106 -3.18 -2.54 13.95
CA ARG A 106 -4.10 -3.66 14.23
C ARG A 106 -3.65 -4.99 13.63
N GLN A 107 -2.97 -4.94 12.49
CA GLN A 107 -2.62 -6.15 11.73
C GLN A 107 -1.46 -6.92 12.35
N ILE A 108 -0.49 -6.23 12.94
CA ILE A 108 0.72 -6.84 13.53
C ILE A 108 0.67 -7.02 15.04
N ARG A 109 -0.49 -6.78 15.67
CA ARG A 109 -0.62 -6.91 17.12
C ARG A 109 -0.41 -8.36 17.57
N GLY A 110 0.61 -8.60 18.41
CA GLY A 110 0.98 -9.93 18.88
C GLY A 110 1.83 -10.75 17.91
N VAL A 111 2.28 -10.16 16.80
CA VAL A 111 3.24 -10.79 15.88
C VAL A 111 4.65 -10.43 16.34
N GLU A 112 5.48 -11.47 16.57
CA GLU A 112 6.89 -11.28 16.90
C GLU A 112 7.66 -10.68 15.70
N ASN A 113 8.70 -9.90 15.99
CA ASN A 113 9.53 -9.23 14.97
C ASN A 113 8.72 -8.42 13.95
N ALA A 114 7.64 -7.78 14.39
CA ALA A 114 6.78 -6.99 13.53
C ALA A 114 7.00 -5.49 13.75
N PHE A 115 7.11 -4.76 12.64
CA PHE A 115 7.40 -3.32 12.61
C PHE A 115 6.33 -2.58 11.82
N VAL A 116 5.99 -1.37 12.28
CA VAL A 116 5.15 -0.42 11.54
C VAL A 116 6.06 0.62 10.91
N VAL A 117 6.07 0.68 9.60
CA VAL A 117 6.77 1.71 8.84
C VAL A 117 5.80 2.84 8.57
N LYS A 118 6.08 4.01 9.12
CA LYS A 118 5.20 5.17 8.98
C LYS A 118 5.83 6.26 8.15
N ASP A 119 5.04 6.74 7.20
CA ASP A 119 5.30 7.99 6.51
C ASP A 119 4.92 9.20 7.38
N ASP A 120 5.53 10.36 7.10
CA ASP A 120 5.20 11.66 7.72
C ASP A 120 5.39 11.68 9.24
N ILE A 121 6.37 10.93 9.77
CA ILE A 121 6.86 11.01 11.14
C ILE A 121 8.38 11.24 11.16
N GLU A 122 8.82 12.06 12.09
CA GLU A 122 10.25 12.40 12.25
C GLU A 122 11.00 11.38 13.09
N TYR A 123 10.38 10.89 14.15
CA TYR A 123 10.97 9.94 15.08
C TYR A 123 10.14 8.67 15.19
N GLY A 124 10.83 7.54 15.31
CA GLY A 124 10.25 6.24 15.61
C GLY A 124 10.30 5.90 17.11
N GLY A 125 9.90 4.71 17.46
CA GLY A 125 10.03 4.17 18.82
C GLY A 125 9.44 2.76 18.91
N LEU A 126 10.00 1.94 19.80
CA LEU A 126 9.64 0.53 19.93
C LEU A 126 9.67 -0.18 18.57
N ASN A 127 8.52 -0.53 18.03
CA ASN A 127 8.38 -1.19 16.73
C ASN A 127 7.88 -0.26 15.61
N VAL A 128 7.93 1.06 15.81
CA VAL A 128 7.57 2.06 14.79
C VAL A 128 8.83 2.65 14.18
N VAL A 129 8.97 2.55 12.86
CA VAL A 129 10.13 3.05 12.10
C VAL A 129 9.66 4.08 11.08
N PRO A 130 10.26 5.28 11.03
CA PRO A 130 9.98 6.24 9.98
C PRO A 130 10.36 5.71 8.60
N LEU A 131 9.49 5.91 7.61
CA LEU A 131 9.73 5.45 6.23
C LEU A 131 11.03 6.03 5.64
N TRP A 132 11.36 7.29 5.94
CA TRP A 132 12.55 7.95 5.43
C TRP A 132 13.87 7.29 5.85
N GLN A 133 13.90 6.58 7.00
CA GLN A 133 15.11 5.88 7.45
C GLN A 133 15.54 4.76 6.49
N PHE A 134 14.60 4.16 5.78
CA PHE A 134 14.90 3.14 4.78
C PHE A 134 15.63 3.71 3.56
N GLY A 135 15.53 5.02 3.28
CA GLY A 135 16.30 5.69 2.26
C GLY A 135 17.82 5.80 2.55
N MET A 136 18.25 5.41 3.75
CA MET A 136 19.66 5.41 4.18
C MET A 136 20.31 4.02 4.14
N LEU A 137 19.63 3.02 3.56
CA LEU A 137 20.16 1.65 3.47
C LEU A 137 21.21 1.45 2.35
N TYR A 138 21.57 2.51 1.63
CA TYR A 138 22.62 2.50 0.59
C TYR A 138 23.98 2.82 1.16
#